data_3da7f301492489764d1bacd488afbdec
#
_entry.id   3da7f301492489764d1bacd488afbdec
#
_cell.length_a   1.000
_cell.length_b   1.000
_cell.length_c   1.000
_cell.angle_alpha   90.00
_cell.angle_beta   90.00
_cell.angle_gamma   90.00
#
_symmetry.space_group_name_H-M   'P 1'
#
loop_
_entity.id
_entity.type
_entity.pdbx_description
1 polymer ?
#
loop_
_entity_poly.entity_id
_entity_poly.type
_entity_poly.pdbx_seq_one_letter_code
_entity_poly.pdbx_strand_id
1 'polypeptide(L)'
;RLPVHLELKDIAMIEKNWLDLKKPDEMEIKVSEYNPSQAVVAVGPFERGFGVTIGNALRRVLLSSLQGAAVTSVQIQGVVHEFSSVPGVREDVTDLVLNLKGVGVRMSEEGPKRLRLSVDGPATVTAGMITETANVDIMNPDHVLCHLDKGAKLAMELTVDTGKGYVPASVHRSEDSPIGLIPIDA
;
A
#
# COMPACT_ATOMS: atom_id res chain seq x y z
N ARG A 1 18.97 7.50 -38.54
CA ARG A 1 18.41 8.79 -39.00
C ARG A 1 17.34 8.47 -40.04
N LEU A 2 16.07 8.45 -39.64
CA LEU A 2 14.93 8.43 -40.56
C LEU A 2 14.65 9.90 -40.93
N PRO A 3 14.59 10.26 -42.19
CA PRO A 3 14.12 11.57 -42.61
C PRO A 3 12.60 11.54 -42.59
N VAL A 4 12.01 12.05 -41.50
CA VAL A 4 10.58 12.32 -41.49
C VAL A 4 10.37 13.66 -42.15
N HIS A 5 10.26 13.67 -43.47
CA HIS A 5 9.60 14.75 -44.21
C HIS A 5 8.09 14.54 -44.06
N LEU A 6 7.56 14.92 -42.90
CA LEU A 6 6.12 15.14 -42.76
C LEU A 6 5.82 16.42 -43.55
N GLU A 7 5.07 16.28 -44.64
CA GLU A 7 4.58 17.44 -45.36
C GLU A 7 3.65 18.27 -44.47
N LEU A 8 3.64 19.58 -44.63
CA LEU A 8 2.78 20.50 -43.85
C LEU A 8 1.28 20.09 -43.88
N LYS A 9 0.84 19.39 -44.95
CA LYS A 9 -0.50 18.84 -45.07
C LYS A 9 -0.77 17.70 -44.09
N ASP A 10 0.22 16.85 -43.80
CA ASP A 10 0.11 15.73 -42.89
C ASP A 10 0.04 16.23 -41.43
N ILE A 11 0.78 17.30 -41.11
CA ILE A 11 0.70 17.96 -39.80
C ILE A 11 -0.69 18.56 -39.58
N ALA A 12 -1.22 19.26 -40.59
CA ALA A 12 -2.57 19.86 -40.52
C ALA A 12 -3.68 18.81 -40.36
N MET A 13 -3.51 17.62 -40.97
CA MET A 13 -4.46 16.53 -40.84
C MET A 13 -4.40 15.87 -39.44
N ILE A 14 -3.21 15.73 -38.88
CA ILE A 14 -3.01 15.21 -37.50
C ILE A 14 -3.61 16.20 -36.48
N GLU A 15 -3.37 17.49 -36.66
CA GLU A 15 -3.96 18.53 -35.79
C GLU A 15 -5.48 18.53 -35.87
N LYS A 16 -6.07 18.40 -37.08
CA LYS A 16 -7.51 18.31 -37.26
C LYS A 16 -8.10 17.08 -36.57
N ASN A 17 -7.49 15.92 -36.75
CA ASN A 17 -7.95 14.68 -36.08
C ASN A 17 -7.91 14.80 -34.57
N TRP A 18 -6.90 15.48 -34.01
CA TRP A 18 -6.78 15.73 -32.59
C TRP A 18 -7.84 16.68 -32.04
N LEU A 19 -8.19 17.72 -32.84
CA LEU A 19 -9.23 18.69 -32.47
C LEU A 19 -10.64 18.08 -32.53
N ASP A 20 -10.87 17.20 -33.49
CA ASP A 20 -12.16 16.51 -33.68
C ASP A 20 -12.39 15.36 -32.68
N LEU A 21 -11.36 14.96 -31.90
CA LEU A 21 -11.45 13.89 -30.93
C LEU A 21 -12.44 14.25 -29.80
N LYS A 22 -13.41 13.38 -29.53
CA LYS A 22 -14.33 13.53 -28.41
C LYS A 22 -13.58 13.43 -27.08
N LYS A 23 -13.49 14.54 -26.38
CA LYS A 23 -12.85 14.62 -25.05
C LYS A 23 -13.91 14.42 -23.99
N PRO A 24 -13.57 13.71 -22.89
CA PRO A 24 -14.49 13.57 -21.77
C PRO A 24 -14.72 14.94 -21.12
N ASP A 25 -15.94 15.31 -20.94
CA ASP A 25 -16.40 16.55 -20.29
C ASP A 25 -17.22 16.28 -19.02
N GLU A 26 -17.65 15.03 -18.83
CA GLU A 26 -18.38 14.60 -17.66
C GLU A 26 -17.56 13.61 -16.84
N MET A 27 -17.46 13.86 -15.54
CA MET A 27 -16.85 12.96 -14.57
C MET A 27 -17.73 12.87 -13.32
N GLU A 28 -18.24 11.68 -13.05
CA GLU A 28 -19.02 11.37 -11.86
C GLU A 28 -18.22 10.47 -10.92
N ILE A 29 -18.10 10.84 -9.64
CA ILE A 29 -17.42 10.07 -8.63
C ILE A 29 -18.45 9.64 -7.58
N LYS A 30 -18.65 8.33 -7.41
CA LYS A 30 -19.50 7.73 -6.38
C LYS A 30 -18.63 6.99 -5.38
N VAL A 31 -18.46 7.55 -4.19
CA VAL A 31 -17.79 6.87 -3.08
C VAL A 31 -18.75 5.86 -2.47
N SER A 32 -18.26 4.68 -2.13
CA SER A 32 -19.07 3.65 -1.46
C SER A 32 -19.48 4.12 -0.06
N GLU A 33 -20.76 3.97 0.28
CA GLU A 33 -21.26 4.27 1.62
C GLU A 33 -20.75 3.29 2.69
N TYR A 34 -20.39 2.06 2.27
CA TYR A 34 -19.94 0.99 3.17
C TYR A 34 -18.43 0.89 3.30
N ASN A 35 -17.68 1.41 2.34
CA ASN A 35 -16.22 1.34 2.34
C ASN A 35 -15.62 2.65 1.79
N PRO A 36 -15.05 3.50 2.66
CA PRO A 36 -14.47 4.79 2.25
C PRO A 36 -13.26 4.65 1.33
N SER A 37 -12.65 3.44 1.27
CA SER A 37 -11.53 3.15 0.36
C SER A 37 -11.97 2.70 -1.04
N GLN A 38 -13.28 2.69 -1.32
CA GLN A 38 -13.84 2.26 -2.60
C GLN A 38 -14.62 3.38 -3.26
N ALA A 39 -14.32 3.68 -4.50
CA ALA A 39 -15.07 4.61 -5.32
C ALA A 39 -15.24 4.07 -6.75
N VAL A 40 -16.37 4.45 -7.36
CA VAL A 40 -16.62 4.23 -8.79
C VAL A 40 -16.50 5.57 -9.48
N VAL A 41 -15.68 5.64 -10.49
CA VAL A 41 -15.47 6.84 -11.31
C VAL A 41 -16.00 6.55 -12.70
N ALA A 42 -17.03 7.29 -13.12
CA ALA A 42 -17.55 7.25 -14.47
C ALA A 42 -17.10 8.49 -15.23
N VAL A 43 -16.48 8.30 -16.37
CA VAL A 43 -15.92 9.38 -17.20
C VAL A 43 -16.40 9.21 -18.64
N GLY A 44 -16.86 10.26 -19.26
CA GLY A 44 -17.33 10.25 -20.63
C GLY A 44 -17.65 11.64 -21.19
N PRO A 45 -18.07 11.69 -22.46
CA PRO A 45 -18.06 10.63 -23.46
C PRO A 45 -16.67 10.37 -24.03
N PHE A 46 -16.45 9.15 -24.54
CA PHE A 46 -15.23 8.79 -25.29
C PHE A 46 -15.60 8.27 -26.66
N GLU A 47 -14.67 8.37 -27.60
CA GLU A 47 -14.76 7.64 -28.83
C GLU A 47 -14.69 6.12 -28.62
N ARG A 48 -15.25 5.37 -29.54
CA ARG A 48 -15.29 3.91 -29.48
C ARG A 48 -13.89 3.32 -29.34
N GLY A 49 -13.66 2.54 -28.29
CA GLY A 49 -12.39 1.89 -27.97
C GLY A 49 -11.50 2.67 -27.01
N PHE A 50 -11.62 4.00 -26.92
CA PHE A 50 -10.77 4.81 -26.04
C PHE A 50 -10.97 4.51 -24.55
N GLY A 51 -12.20 4.22 -24.12
CA GLY A 51 -12.48 3.89 -22.72
C GLY A 51 -11.65 2.72 -22.20
N VAL A 52 -11.53 1.64 -23.00
CA VAL A 52 -10.72 0.47 -22.65
C VAL A 52 -9.24 0.83 -22.58
N THR A 53 -8.74 1.60 -23.54
CA THR A 53 -7.32 2.01 -23.59
C THR A 53 -6.97 2.88 -22.39
N ILE A 54 -7.79 3.90 -22.10
CA ILE A 54 -7.57 4.81 -20.97
C ILE A 54 -7.70 4.07 -19.64
N GLY A 55 -8.73 3.22 -19.50
CA GLY A 55 -8.94 2.43 -18.30
C GLY A 55 -7.76 1.51 -17.98
N ASN A 56 -7.22 0.81 -18.99
CA ASN A 56 -6.03 -0.03 -18.81
C ASN A 56 -4.76 0.80 -18.51
N ALA A 57 -4.60 1.95 -19.14
CA ALA A 57 -3.48 2.85 -18.87
C ALA A 57 -3.52 3.37 -17.42
N LEU A 58 -4.69 3.85 -16.98
CA LEU A 58 -4.89 4.32 -15.61
C LEU A 58 -4.68 3.19 -14.60
N ARG A 59 -5.21 1.99 -14.85
CA ARG A 59 -4.98 0.83 -14.00
C ARG A 59 -3.47 0.55 -13.83
N ARG A 60 -2.70 0.58 -14.90
CA ARG A 60 -1.25 0.34 -14.84
C ARG A 60 -0.53 1.42 -14.03
N VAL A 61 -0.87 2.69 -14.24
CA VAL A 61 -0.29 3.82 -13.50
C VAL A 61 -0.63 3.74 -12.01
N LEU A 62 -1.89 3.46 -11.67
CA LEU A 62 -2.34 3.33 -10.28
C LEU A 62 -1.62 2.18 -9.54
N LEU A 63 -1.37 1.06 -10.22
CA LEU A 63 -0.72 -0.10 -9.61
C LEU A 63 0.81 0.00 -9.52
N SER A 64 1.45 0.81 -10.35
CA SER A 64 2.91 0.83 -10.46
C SER A 64 3.59 2.13 -10.07
N SER A 65 2.87 3.25 -10.07
CA SER A 65 3.51 4.57 -10.04
C SER A 65 3.10 5.44 -8.85
N LEU A 66 2.02 5.10 -8.15
CA LEU A 66 1.64 5.82 -6.95
C LEU A 66 2.57 5.47 -5.80
N GLN A 67 3.05 6.50 -5.12
CA GLN A 67 3.86 6.35 -3.92
C GLN A 67 2.94 6.17 -2.71
N GLY A 68 3.29 5.21 -1.86
CA GLY A 68 2.62 4.95 -0.60
C GLY A 68 3.64 4.60 0.48
N ALA A 69 3.15 4.34 1.69
CA ALA A 69 3.94 3.82 2.79
C ALA A 69 3.33 2.51 3.29
N ALA A 70 4.17 1.58 3.67
CA ALA A 70 3.73 0.28 4.19
C ALA A 70 4.71 -0.28 5.23
N VAL A 71 4.25 -1.28 5.99
CA VAL A 71 5.11 -2.05 6.88
C VAL A 71 5.94 -3.01 6.04
N THR A 72 7.26 -2.84 6.04
CA THR A 72 8.21 -3.63 5.24
C THR A 72 8.86 -4.77 6.02
N SER A 73 8.91 -4.67 7.34
CA SER A 73 9.40 -5.75 8.19
C SER A 73 8.87 -5.65 9.62
N VAL A 74 8.85 -6.77 10.32
CA VAL A 74 8.53 -6.84 11.74
C VAL A 74 9.54 -7.71 12.48
N GLN A 75 9.89 -7.30 13.68
CA GLN A 75 10.65 -8.08 14.63
C GLN A 75 9.83 -8.25 15.92
N ILE A 76 9.48 -9.49 16.25
CA ILE A 76 8.66 -9.82 17.41
C ILE A 76 9.57 -10.44 18.47
N GLN A 77 9.47 -9.96 19.71
CA GLN A 77 10.30 -10.48 20.80
C GLN A 77 9.99 -11.97 21.07
N GLY A 78 11.03 -12.78 21.04
CA GLY A 78 10.91 -14.23 21.27
C GLY A 78 10.53 -15.05 20.04
N VAL A 79 10.41 -14.42 18.87
CA VAL A 79 10.10 -15.07 17.59
C VAL A 79 11.34 -15.03 16.70
N VAL A 80 11.65 -16.15 16.07
CA VAL A 80 12.80 -16.31 15.17
C VAL A 80 12.39 -16.41 13.69
N HIS A 81 11.19 -16.91 13.43
CA HIS A 81 10.66 -17.10 12.06
C HIS A 81 9.13 -17.01 12.04
N GLU A 82 8.57 -16.77 10.86
CA GLU A 82 7.14 -16.57 10.62
C GLU A 82 6.23 -17.75 10.96
N PHE A 83 6.77 -18.95 11.02
CA PHE A 83 6.00 -20.19 11.34
C PHE A 83 5.97 -20.49 12.85
N SER A 84 6.27 -19.52 13.68
CA SER A 84 6.21 -19.66 15.14
C SER A 84 4.86 -19.21 15.70
N SER A 85 4.62 -19.54 16.96
CA SER A 85 3.53 -18.98 17.75
C SER A 85 4.10 -18.16 18.92
N VAL A 86 3.36 -17.14 19.34
CA VAL A 86 3.69 -16.33 20.52
C VAL A 86 2.85 -16.85 21.68
N PRO A 87 3.45 -17.22 22.83
CA PRO A 87 2.69 -17.72 23.96
C PRO A 87 1.64 -16.72 24.45
N GLY A 88 0.37 -17.17 24.51
CA GLY A 88 -0.75 -16.36 24.96
C GLY A 88 -1.30 -15.37 23.90
N VAL A 89 -0.84 -15.43 22.66
CA VAL A 89 -1.45 -14.79 21.50
C VAL A 89 -2.28 -15.85 20.77
N ARG A 90 -3.52 -15.51 20.38
CA ARG A 90 -4.43 -16.47 19.73
C ARG A 90 -4.04 -16.74 18.28
N GLU A 91 -3.64 -15.70 17.60
CA GLU A 91 -3.18 -15.72 16.23
C GLU A 91 -1.73 -16.23 16.18
N ASP A 92 -1.38 -16.97 15.15
CA ASP A 92 0.00 -17.29 14.87
C ASP A 92 0.74 -16.09 14.26
N VAL A 93 2.06 -16.22 14.12
CA VAL A 93 2.88 -15.12 13.57
C VAL A 93 2.53 -14.84 12.11
N THR A 94 2.12 -15.86 11.35
CA THR A 94 1.70 -15.68 9.95
C THR A 94 0.43 -14.83 9.86
N ASP A 95 -0.57 -15.12 10.69
CA ASP A 95 -1.81 -14.33 10.77
C ASP A 95 -1.51 -12.90 11.21
N LEU A 96 -0.62 -12.74 12.19
CA LEU A 96 -0.19 -11.41 12.65
C LEU A 96 0.48 -10.61 11.52
N VAL A 97 1.34 -11.24 10.72
CA VAL A 97 1.98 -10.61 9.55
C VAL A 97 0.93 -10.21 8.51
N LEU A 98 -0.06 -11.08 8.23
CA LEU A 98 -1.15 -10.75 7.31
C LEU A 98 -2.00 -9.58 7.82
N ASN A 99 -2.26 -9.51 9.11
CA ASN A 99 -2.98 -8.38 9.71
C ASN A 99 -2.13 -7.10 9.66
N LEU A 100 -0.81 -7.17 9.86
CA LEU A 100 0.08 -6.02 9.73
C LEU A 100 0.11 -5.44 8.31
N LYS A 101 -0.06 -6.26 7.27
CA LYS A 101 -0.21 -5.78 5.88
C LYS A 101 -1.47 -4.93 5.68
N GLY A 102 -2.49 -5.12 6.51
CA GLY A 102 -3.72 -4.33 6.50
C GLY A 102 -3.59 -2.96 7.17
N VAL A 103 -2.47 -2.66 7.84
CA VAL A 103 -2.25 -1.37 8.51
C VAL A 103 -2.00 -0.28 7.47
N GLY A 104 -2.88 0.70 7.42
CA GLY A 104 -2.73 1.89 6.58
C GLY A 104 -1.77 2.88 7.24
N VAL A 105 -0.65 3.13 6.59
CA VAL A 105 0.38 4.05 7.08
C VAL A 105 0.50 5.24 6.17
N ARG A 106 0.61 6.45 6.73
CA ARG A 106 0.98 7.67 6.02
C ARG A 106 2.28 8.21 6.59
N MET A 107 3.24 8.48 5.71
CA MET A 107 4.52 9.08 6.06
C MET A 107 4.67 10.45 5.43
N SER A 108 5.15 11.42 6.20
CA SER A 108 5.43 12.78 5.71
C SER A 108 6.87 12.94 5.21
N GLU A 109 7.76 12.01 5.54
CA GLU A 109 9.17 11.98 5.12
C GLU A 109 9.52 10.64 4.53
N GLU A 110 10.40 10.63 3.54
CA GLU A 110 10.94 9.42 2.92
C GLU A 110 11.97 8.72 3.83
N GLY A 111 12.13 7.42 3.59
CA GLY A 111 13.10 6.57 4.27
C GLY A 111 12.52 5.77 5.43
N PRO A 112 13.23 4.71 5.84
CA PRO A 112 12.71 3.77 6.83
C PRO A 112 12.55 4.42 8.20
N LYS A 113 11.40 4.20 8.82
CA LYS A 113 11.07 4.60 10.19
C LYS A 113 10.76 3.36 11.02
N ARG A 114 11.13 3.39 12.29
CA ARG A 114 10.85 2.32 13.24
C ARG A 114 9.73 2.71 14.17
N LEU A 115 8.71 1.86 14.24
CA LEU A 115 7.59 1.98 15.17
C LEU A 115 7.68 0.85 16.20
N ARG A 116 7.10 1.06 17.36
CA ARG A 116 7.09 0.06 18.44
C ARG A 116 5.68 -0.18 18.90
N LEU A 117 5.40 -1.43 19.23
CA LEU A 117 4.18 -1.83 19.91
C LEU A 117 4.57 -2.68 21.12
N SER A 118 4.01 -2.34 22.27
CA SER A 118 4.17 -3.11 23.50
C SER A 118 2.86 -3.12 24.26
N VAL A 119 2.26 -4.31 24.41
CA VAL A 119 0.95 -4.48 25.04
C VAL A 119 0.99 -5.67 25.99
N ASP A 120 0.40 -5.49 27.17
CA ASP A 120 0.19 -6.54 28.15
C ASP A 120 -1.28 -6.99 28.10
N GLY A 121 -1.49 -8.31 28.09
CA GLY A 121 -2.81 -8.93 28.05
C GLY A 121 -3.53 -8.96 29.43
N PRO A 122 -4.85 -9.15 29.44
CA PRO A 122 -5.68 -9.48 28.28
C PRO A 122 -6.07 -8.23 27.48
N ALA A 123 -5.93 -8.27 26.16
CA ALA A 123 -6.24 -7.14 25.29
C ALA A 123 -6.53 -7.58 23.84
N THR A 124 -7.38 -6.83 23.16
CA THR A 124 -7.44 -6.84 21.70
C THR A 124 -6.44 -5.79 21.19
N VAL A 125 -5.39 -6.25 20.51
CA VAL A 125 -4.34 -5.37 20.00
C VAL A 125 -4.81 -4.76 18.68
N THR A 126 -4.82 -3.45 18.61
CA THR A 126 -5.20 -2.70 17.40
C THR A 126 -4.03 -1.88 16.87
N ALA A 127 -4.12 -1.47 15.60
CA ALA A 127 -3.11 -0.64 14.96
C ALA A 127 -2.87 0.69 15.70
N GLY A 128 -3.92 1.26 16.33
CA GLY A 128 -3.80 2.48 17.14
C GLY A 128 -2.96 2.35 18.40
N MET A 129 -2.60 1.13 18.80
CA MET A 129 -1.68 0.90 19.94
C MET A 129 -0.20 0.96 19.52
N ILE A 130 0.07 1.04 18.23
CA ILE A 130 1.43 1.26 17.73
C ILE A 130 1.86 2.67 18.16
N THR A 131 3.02 2.77 18.81
CA THR A 131 3.55 4.07 19.20
C THR A 131 3.93 4.85 17.95
N GLU A 132 3.19 5.92 17.70
CA GLU A 132 3.46 6.82 16.59
C GLU A 132 4.78 7.55 16.82
N THR A 133 5.54 7.70 15.74
CA THR A 133 6.74 8.54 15.71
C THR A 133 6.40 9.80 14.94
N ALA A 134 7.08 10.90 15.20
CA ALA A 134 6.94 12.10 14.39
C ALA A 134 7.04 11.75 12.89
N ASN A 135 6.10 12.25 12.09
CA ASN A 135 6.02 12.03 10.65
C ASN A 135 5.46 10.66 10.16
N VAL A 136 4.87 9.86 11.06
CA VAL A 136 4.18 8.60 10.71
C VAL A 136 2.83 8.56 11.39
N ASP A 137 1.77 8.51 10.60
CA ASP A 137 0.37 8.43 11.08
C ASP A 137 -0.23 7.07 10.71
N ILE A 138 -1.01 6.49 11.62
CA ILE A 138 -1.81 5.28 11.38
C ILE A 138 -3.21 5.70 10.91
N MET A 139 -3.58 5.31 9.70
CA MET A 139 -4.83 5.74 9.06
C MET A 139 -6.06 4.93 9.48
N ASN A 140 -5.86 3.71 9.99
CA ASN A 140 -6.92 2.80 10.43
C ASN A 140 -6.64 2.25 11.85
N PRO A 141 -6.71 3.10 12.89
CA PRO A 141 -6.34 2.73 14.26
C PRO A 141 -7.17 1.58 14.85
N ASP A 142 -8.40 1.39 14.37
CA ASP A 142 -9.30 0.32 14.84
C ASP A 142 -9.02 -1.05 14.23
N HIS A 143 -8.07 -1.13 13.29
CA HIS A 143 -7.69 -2.39 12.65
C HIS A 143 -7.08 -3.36 13.65
N VAL A 144 -7.71 -4.53 13.84
CA VAL A 144 -7.29 -5.54 14.82
C VAL A 144 -6.07 -6.30 14.26
N LEU A 145 -5.02 -6.39 15.08
CA LEU A 145 -3.82 -7.15 14.79
C LEU A 145 -3.85 -8.56 15.38
N CYS A 146 -4.16 -8.67 16.66
CA CYS A 146 -4.27 -9.93 17.37
C CYS A 146 -4.99 -9.80 18.70
N HIS A 147 -5.21 -10.95 19.37
CA HIS A 147 -5.82 -11.03 20.69
C HIS A 147 -4.84 -11.65 21.68
N LEU A 148 -4.65 -10.97 22.81
CA LEU A 148 -3.81 -11.43 23.91
C LEU A 148 -4.66 -12.02 25.03
N ASP A 149 -4.26 -13.19 25.51
CA ASP A 149 -4.83 -13.82 26.70
C ASP A 149 -4.25 -13.20 27.99
N LYS A 150 -4.85 -13.52 29.12
CA LYS A 150 -4.42 -13.01 30.43
C LYS A 150 -2.98 -13.40 30.75
N GLY A 151 -2.15 -12.41 31.02
CA GLY A 151 -0.74 -12.58 31.37
C GLY A 151 0.20 -12.70 30.15
N ALA A 152 -0.33 -12.69 28.95
CA ALA A 152 0.49 -12.61 27.74
C ALA A 152 1.12 -11.21 27.58
N LYS A 153 2.28 -11.16 26.96
CA LYS A 153 2.98 -9.92 26.61
C LYS A 153 3.40 -9.99 25.15
N LEU A 154 3.10 -8.94 24.42
CA LEU A 154 3.51 -8.80 23.02
C LEU A 154 4.34 -7.53 22.89
N ALA A 155 5.58 -7.69 22.46
CA ALA A 155 6.46 -6.57 22.11
C ALA A 155 7.00 -6.81 20.69
N MET A 156 6.83 -5.82 19.82
CA MET A 156 7.33 -5.87 18.46
C MET A 156 7.84 -4.51 17.99
N GLU A 157 8.79 -4.55 17.08
CA GLU A 157 9.30 -3.40 16.35
C GLU A 157 8.93 -3.58 14.88
N LEU A 158 8.31 -2.54 14.30
CA LEU A 158 7.87 -2.49 12.91
C LEU A 158 8.77 -1.53 12.16
N THR A 159 9.20 -1.90 10.98
CA THR A 159 9.83 -0.96 10.04
C THR A 159 8.80 -0.58 8.99
N VAL A 160 8.60 0.71 8.78
CA VAL A 160 7.76 1.26 7.72
C VAL A 160 8.64 2.04 6.76
N ASP A 161 8.33 1.93 5.48
CA ASP A 161 9.06 2.66 4.44
C ASP A 161 8.12 3.09 3.33
N THR A 162 8.59 4.02 2.50
CA THR A 162 7.88 4.49 1.32
C THR A 162 8.30 3.71 0.09
N GLY A 163 7.36 3.45 -0.80
CA GLY A 163 7.62 2.70 -2.03
C GLY A 163 6.58 2.93 -3.11
N LYS A 164 6.73 2.23 -4.23
CA LYS A 164 5.82 2.25 -5.37
C LYS A 164 5.58 0.84 -5.89
N GLY A 165 4.33 0.56 -6.22
CA GLY A 165 3.96 -0.74 -6.77
C GLY A 165 3.99 -1.84 -5.71
N TYR A 166 4.47 -3.02 -6.09
CA TYR A 166 4.60 -4.18 -5.21
C TYR A 166 6.07 -4.61 -5.11
N VAL A 167 6.55 -4.74 -3.88
CA VAL A 167 7.93 -5.18 -3.59
C VAL A 167 7.88 -6.48 -2.77
N PRO A 168 8.44 -7.58 -3.30
CA PRO A 168 8.49 -8.85 -2.56
C PRO A 168 9.30 -8.74 -1.27
N ALA A 169 8.93 -9.51 -0.25
CA ALA A 169 9.61 -9.56 1.05
C ALA A 169 11.11 -9.88 0.93
N SER A 170 11.51 -10.68 -0.07
CA SER A 170 12.91 -11.01 -0.33
C SER A 170 13.80 -9.79 -0.62
N VAL A 171 13.23 -8.73 -1.15
CA VAL A 171 13.96 -7.46 -1.43
C VAL A 171 14.21 -6.68 -0.15
N HIS A 172 13.30 -6.78 0.83
CA HIS A 172 13.44 -6.12 2.13
C HIS A 172 14.42 -6.84 3.07
N ARG A 173 14.89 -8.04 2.70
CA ARG A 173 15.86 -8.80 3.47
C ARG A 173 17.28 -8.47 2.98
N SER A 174 18.10 -7.84 3.84
CA SER A 174 19.53 -7.66 3.61
C SER A 174 20.33 -8.80 4.26
N GLU A 175 21.58 -9.01 3.81
CA GLU A 175 22.48 -10.01 4.43
C GLU A 175 22.80 -9.65 5.89
N ASP A 176 22.78 -8.36 6.24
CA ASP A 176 23.00 -7.85 7.60
C ASP A 176 21.73 -7.78 8.45
N SER A 177 20.59 -8.34 7.98
CA SER A 177 19.35 -8.31 8.74
C SER A 177 19.49 -9.08 10.05
N PRO A 178 19.02 -8.53 11.19
CA PRO A 178 19.11 -9.20 12.48
C PRO A 178 18.29 -10.51 12.47
N ILE A 179 18.76 -11.48 13.26
CA ILE A 179 18.04 -12.74 13.46
C ILE A 179 16.64 -12.44 14.05
N GLY A 180 15.61 -13.07 13.48
CA GLY A 180 14.23 -12.85 13.90
C GLY A 180 13.52 -11.68 13.22
N LEU A 181 14.19 -10.96 12.30
CA LEU A 181 13.50 -10.01 11.43
C LEU A 181 12.70 -10.77 10.37
N ILE A 182 11.41 -10.52 10.33
CA ILE A 182 10.48 -11.10 9.36
C ILE A 182 10.18 -10.01 8.31
N PRO A 183 10.67 -10.16 7.09
CA PRO A 183 10.36 -9.25 6.00
C PRO A 183 8.91 -9.45 5.52
N ILE A 184 8.27 -8.35 5.16
CA ILE A 184 6.88 -8.32 4.68
C ILE A 184 6.87 -7.76 3.27
N ASP A 185 6.12 -8.40 2.38
CA ASP A 185 5.88 -7.87 1.05
C ASP A 185 4.90 -6.69 1.11
N ALA A 186 5.25 -5.61 0.44
CA ALA A 186 4.57 -4.33 0.51
C ALA A 186 4.29 -3.73 -0.89
#